data_630094044e5ebb2f53b137c34928fe5c
#
_entry.id   630094044e5ebb2f53b137c34928fe5c
#
_cell.length_a   1.000
_cell.length_b   1.000
_cell.length_c   1.000
_cell.angle_alpha   90.00
_cell.angle_beta   90.00
_cell.angle_gamma   90.00
#
_symmetry.space_group_name_H-M   'P 1'
#
loop_
_entity.id
_entity.type
_entity.pdbx_description
1 polymer ?
#
loop_
_entity_poly.entity_id
_entity_poly.type
_entity_poly.pdbx_seq_one_letter_code
_entity_poly.pdbx_strand_id
1 'polypeptide(L)'
;MQIALIGCGAIGTALLELVKDDAGLQVAAIVVPGEGADAARAVAQRFAPQAVVVQAVPVDGIDLVVEAAGHAAIEQHVLPALRRGVPCIVASVGALSAEGLLEQLEAAARSGGTQGPRVAGAGGAIGALAASGIGGLSVVRYTGRKPPHAWKGTPAEQGCNLDALTAETVIFEGSAREATRLYPKNANVAGTVSLAGLGLDHTTVRLIADPAVAENVHQVEAQGAFGSFELTMRNQPLAANPKTSALTVYSAVRALRGRVAPLVI
;
A
#
# COMPACT_ATOMS: atom_id res chain seq x y z
N MET A 1 3.04 -1.41 -22.30
CA MET A 1 2.20 -0.65 -21.35
C MET A 1 3.03 0.49 -20.78
N GLN A 2 2.57 1.73 -20.93
CA GLN A 2 3.24 2.94 -20.48
C GLN A 2 2.79 3.30 -19.06
N ILE A 3 3.73 3.48 -18.15
CA ILE A 3 3.46 3.67 -16.72
C ILE A 3 3.93 5.06 -16.28
N ALA A 4 3.10 5.76 -15.51
CA ALA A 4 3.54 6.88 -14.70
C ALA A 4 3.68 6.43 -13.23
N LEU A 5 4.89 6.58 -12.69
CA LEU A 5 5.21 6.29 -11.29
C LEU A 5 5.19 7.58 -10.48
N ILE A 6 4.31 7.66 -9.49
CA ILE A 6 4.24 8.78 -8.56
C ILE A 6 5.07 8.43 -7.32
N GLY A 7 6.12 9.21 -7.09
CA GLY A 7 7.08 9.00 -6.01
C GLY A 7 8.28 8.15 -6.40
N CYS A 8 9.46 8.65 -6.07
CA CYS A 8 10.75 7.98 -6.31
C CYS A 8 11.53 7.77 -4.99
N GLY A 9 10.78 7.52 -3.91
CA GLY A 9 11.35 7.11 -2.62
C GLY A 9 11.72 5.63 -2.60
N ALA A 10 11.86 5.05 -1.41
CA ALA A 10 12.29 3.65 -1.24
C ALA A 10 11.43 2.64 -2.03
N ILE A 11 10.09 2.78 -1.99
CA ILE A 11 9.16 1.90 -2.71
C ILE A 11 9.30 2.11 -4.23
N GLY A 12 9.25 3.37 -4.69
CA GLY A 12 9.33 3.68 -6.12
C GLY A 12 10.64 3.25 -6.73
N THR A 13 11.78 3.48 -6.06
CA THR A 13 13.10 3.03 -6.51
C THR A 13 13.19 1.51 -6.61
N ALA A 14 12.73 0.79 -5.59
CA ALA A 14 12.73 -0.68 -5.61
C ALA A 14 11.79 -1.25 -6.70
N LEU A 15 10.66 -0.59 -6.96
CA LEU A 15 9.76 -0.96 -8.04
C LEU A 15 10.46 -0.78 -9.40
N LEU A 16 11.10 0.38 -9.66
CA LEU A 16 11.86 0.63 -10.89
C LEU A 16 12.94 -0.42 -11.14
N GLU A 17 13.70 -0.77 -10.10
CA GLU A 17 14.73 -1.81 -10.18
C GLU A 17 14.17 -3.17 -10.59
N LEU A 18 13.01 -3.55 -10.07
CA LEU A 18 12.37 -4.85 -10.34
C LEU A 18 11.72 -4.96 -11.72
N VAL A 19 11.28 -3.81 -12.30
CA VAL A 19 10.58 -3.82 -13.60
C VAL A 19 11.45 -3.37 -14.77
N LYS A 20 12.69 -2.95 -14.53
CA LYS A 20 13.59 -2.38 -15.55
C LYS A 20 13.78 -3.24 -16.80
N ASP A 21 13.76 -4.57 -16.62
CA ASP A 21 13.99 -5.56 -17.68
C ASP A 21 12.69 -6.21 -18.19
N ASP A 22 11.51 -5.77 -17.72
CA ASP A 22 10.23 -6.32 -18.10
C ASP A 22 9.78 -5.77 -19.49
N ALA A 23 9.92 -6.56 -20.54
CA ALA A 23 9.65 -6.14 -21.91
C ALA A 23 8.24 -5.57 -22.19
N GLY A 24 7.24 -5.98 -21.41
CA GLY A 24 5.85 -5.50 -21.52
C GLY A 24 5.54 -4.23 -20.73
N LEU A 25 6.49 -3.76 -19.90
CA LEU A 25 6.34 -2.62 -19.00
C LEU A 25 7.36 -1.54 -19.33
N GLN A 26 6.91 -0.29 -19.50
CA GLN A 26 7.79 0.85 -19.68
C GLN A 26 7.37 1.98 -18.73
N VAL A 27 8.27 2.38 -17.85
CA VAL A 27 8.06 3.59 -17.06
C VAL A 27 8.36 4.80 -17.93
N ALA A 28 7.30 5.50 -18.35
CA ALA A 28 7.38 6.67 -19.23
C ALA A 28 7.58 7.96 -18.45
N ALA A 29 7.04 8.05 -17.23
CA ALA A 29 7.14 9.24 -16.39
C ALA A 29 7.36 8.87 -14.91
N ILE A 30 8.20 9.66 -14.25
CA ILE A 30 8.36 9.65 -12.79
C ILE A 30 7.87 11.00 -12.27
N VAL A 31 6.83 10.97 -11.44
CA VAL A 31 6.16 12.16 -10.92
C VAL A 31 6.65 12.43 -9.52
N VAL A 32 7.33 13.56 -9.32
CA VAL A 32 7.85 14.00 -8.02
C VAL A 32 7.72 15.52 -7.87
N PRO A 33 7.66 16.06 -6.64
CA PRO A 33 7.80 17.49 -6.41
C PRO A 33 9.13 18.03 -6.97
N GLY A 34 9.19 19.34 -7.23
CA GLY A 34 10.37 19.97 -7.84
C GLY A 34 11.68 19.74 -7.06
N GLU A 35 11.62 19.78 -5.73
CA GLU A 35 12.77 19.50 -4.85
C GLU A 35 13.29 18.06 -4.94
N GLY A 36 12.47 17.11 -5.39
CA GLY A 36 12.86 15.71 -5.57
C GLY A 36 13.37 15.37 -6.97
N ALA A 37 13.35 16.31 -7.90
CA ALA A 37 13.58 16.05 -9.32
C ALA A 37 14.99 15.53 -9.63
N ASP A 38 16.03 16.06 -9.01
CA ASP A 38 17.42 15.65 -9.29
C ASP A 38 17.71 14.25 -8.78
N ALA A 39 17.24 13.92 -7.58
CA ALA A 39 17.34 12.57 -7.04
C ALA A 39 16.56 11.56 -7.91
N ALA A 40 15.37 11.94 -8.37
CA ALA A 40 14.57 11.09 -9.26
C ALA A 40 15.23 10.90 -10.63
N ARG A 41 15.90 11.92 -11.21
CA ARG A 41 16.67 11.78 -12.45
C ARG A 41 17.84 10.81 -12.30
N ALA A 42 18.56 10.86 -11.18
CA ALA A 42 19.65 9.92 -10.91
C ALA A 42 19.16 8.46 -10.85
N VAL A 43 18.00 8.23 -10.21
CA VAL A 43 17.36 6.90 -10.18
C VAL A 43 16.85 6.49 -11.55
N ALA A 44 16.23 7.42 -12.31
CA ALA A 44 15.74 7.17 -13.65
C ALA A 44 16.86 6.74 -14.60
N GLN A 45 18.00 7.43 -14.59
CA GLN A 45 19.18 7.07 -15.42
C GLN A 45 19.62 5.63 -15.18
N ARG A 46 19.46 5.12 -13.95
CA ARG A 46 19.89 3.77 -13.57
C ARG A 46 18.89 2.69 -13.93
N PHE A 47 17.59 2.96 -13.78
CA PHE A 47 16.57 1.91 -13.85
C PHE A 47 15.49 2.15 -14.92
N ALA A 48 15.30 3.39 -15.39
CA ALA A 48 14.30 3.76 -16.39
C ALA A 48 14.81 4.94 -17.24
N PRO A 49 15.88 4.77 -18.02
CA PRO A 49 16.56 5.88 -18.71
C PRO A 49 15.68 6.59 -19.76
N GLN A 50 14.56 5.99 -20.17
CA GLN A 50 13.59 6.58 -21.09
C GLN A 50 12.53 7.43 -20.36
N ALA A 51 12.46 7.34 -19.02
CA ALA A 51 11.43 8.05 -18.25
C ALA A 51 11.74 9.55 -18.14
N VAL A 52 10.71 10.36 -18.34
CA VAL A 52 10.78 11.80 -18.03
C VAL A 52 10.44 12.04 -16.56
N VAL A 53 11.18 12.96 -15.92
CA VAL A 53 10.88 13.38 -14.54
C VAL A 53 10.04 14.65 -14.60
N VAL A 54 8.83 14.58 -14.05
CA VAL A 54 7.79 15.62 -14.14
C VAL A 54 7.12 15.86 -12.79
N GLN A 55 6.33 16.94 -12.65
CA GLN A 55 5.61 17.27 -11.41
C GLN A 55 4.14 16.82 -11.42
N ALA A 56 3.61 16.42 -12.57
CA ALA A 56 2.25 15.93 -12.71
C ALA A 56 2.20 14.74 -13.67
N VAL A 57 1.21 13.86 -13.50
CA VAL A 57 0.97 12.75 -14.43
C VAL A 57 0.65 13.30 -15.81
N PRO A 58 1.39 12.90 -16.86
CA PRO A 58 1.09 13.31 -18.23
C PRO A 58 -0.38 13.04 -18.61
N VAL A 59 -0.95 13.91 -19.42
CA VAL A 59 -2.36 13.79 -19.83
C VAL A 59 -2.54 12.62 -20.80
N ASP A 60 -1.58 12.46 -21.73
CA ASP A 60 -1.64 11.48 -22.79
C ASP A 60 -0.48 10.46 -22.68
N GLY A 61 -0.66 9.31 -23.30
CA GLY A 61 0.39 8.29 -23.43
C GLY A 61 0.68 7.51 -22.16
N ILE A 62 -0.20 7.52 -21.15
CA ILE A 62 -0.09 6.75 -19.91
C ILE A 62 -1.23 5.74 -19.85
N ASP A 63 -0.87 4.46 -19.79
CA ASP A 63 -1.83 3.36 -19.68
C ASP A 63 -2.17 3.02 -18.24
N LEU A 64 -1.26 3.31 -17.29
CA LEU A 64 -1.39 2.96 -15.88
C LEU A 64 -0.62 3.93 -15.00
N VAL A 65 -1.20 4.28 -13.87
CA VAL A 65 -0.53 5.06 -12.80
C VAL A 65 -0.20 4.13 -11.63
N VAL A 66 1.02 4.26 -11.09
CA VAL A 66 1.42 3.62 -9.82
C VAL A 66 1.74 4.70 -8.80
N GLU A 67 1.05 4.70 -7.67
CA GLU A 67 1.30 5.63 -6.58
C GLU A 67 2.15 4.97 -5.48
N ALA A 68 3.27 5.59 -5.14
CA ALA A 68 4.21 5.19 -4.09
C ALA A 68 4.83 6.42 -3.37
N ALA A 69 4.08 7.53 -3.29
CA ALA A 69 4.56 8.82 -2.75
C ALA A 69 4.00 9.15 -1.36
N GLY A 70 2.77 8.72 -1.07
CA GLY A 70 2.10 9.02 0.19
C GLY A 70 0.69 9.58 0.00
N HIS A 71 0.02 9.86 1.11
CA HIS A 71 -1.41 10.15 1.16
C HIS A 71 -1.83 11.33 0.26
N ALA A 72 -1.09 12.44 0.28
CA ALA A 72 -1.42 13.62 -0.52
C ALA A 72 -1.42 13.37 -2.04
N ALA A 73 -0.62 12.41 -2.50
CA ALA A 73 -0.54 12.07 -3.92
C ALA A 73 -1.83 11.42 -4.46
N ILE A 74 -2.66 10.85 -3.60
CA ILE A 74 -3.95 10.25 -4.00
C ILE A 74 -4.87 11.33 -4.58
N GLU A 75 -5.10 12.39 -3.84
CA GLU A 75 -5.98 13.48 -4.29
C GLU A 75 -5.36 14.24 -5.45
N GLN A 76 -4.06 14.52 -5.38
CA GLN A 76 -3.37 15.35 -6.37
C GLN A 76 -3.22 14.66 -7.72
N HIS A 77 -3.00 13.36 -7.76
CA HIS A 77 -2.61 12.65 -8.98
C HIS A 77 -3.50 11.46 -9.33
N VAL A 78 -3.93 10.65 -8.32
CA VAL A 78 -4.73 9.44 -8.59
C VAL A 78 -6.15 9.79 -8.99
N LEU A 79 -6.82 10.68 -8.25
CA LEU A 79 -8.17 11.14 -8.60
C LEU A 79 -8.27 11.71 -10.02
N PRO A 80 -7.39 12.66 -10.45
CA PRO A 80 -7.41 13.14 -11.82
C PRO A 80 -7.13 12.07 -12.89
N ALA A 81 -6.25 11.10 -12.60
CA ALA A 81 -5.95 10.01 -13.51
C ALA A 81 -7.19 9.10 -13.71
N LEU A 82 -7.86 8.71 -12.62
CA LEU A 82 -9.08 7.92 -12.69
C LEU A 82 -10.19 8.62 -13.48
N ARG A 83 -10.39 9.93 -13.29
CA ARG A 83 -11.36 10.72 -14.07
C ARG A 83 -11.10 10.72 -15.58
N ARG A 84 -9.84 10.57 -15.98
CA ARG A 84 -9.42 10.44 -17.39
C ARG A 84 -9.47 9.00 -17.90
N GLY A 85 -9.95 8.04 -17.11
CA GLY A 85 -10.02 6.64 -17.49
C GLY A 85 -8.71 5.86 -17.32
N VAL A 86 -7.68 6.47 -16.70
CA VAL A 86 -6.40 5.79 -16.46
C VAL A 86 -6.49 4.97 -15.18
N PRO A 87 -6.34 3.65 -15.24
CA PRO A 87 -6.36 2.79 -14.06
C PRO A 87 -5.15 3.08 -13.15
N CYS A 88 -5.32 2.83 -11.84
CA CYS A 88 -4.30 3.13 -10.85
C CYS A 88 -3.98 1.93 -9.96
N ILE A 89 -2.71 1.82 -9.54
CA ILE A 89 -2.25 0.97 -8.43
C ILE A 89 -1.80 1.90 -7.31
N VAL A 90 -2.25 1.65 -6.09
CA VAL A 90 -1.99 2.51 -4.92
C VAL A 90 -1.31 1.71 -3.83
N ALA A 91 -0.16 2.20 -3.35
CA ALA A 91 0.55 1.63 -2.20
C ALA A 91 0.21 2.37 -0.89
N SER A 92 -0.21 3.63 -0.95
CA SER A 92 -0.55 4.45 0.22
C SER A 92 -1.98 4.22 0.72
N VAL A 93 -2.31 2.96 1.01
CA VAL A 93 -3.68 2.52 1.34
C VAL A 93 -4.25 3.19 2.58
N GLY A 94 -3.40 3.58 3.54
CA GLY A 94 -3.82 4.32 4.73
C GLY A 94 -4.54 5.63 4.42
N ALA A 95 -4.27 6.24 3.26
CA ALA A 95 -5.01 7.43 2.81
C ALA A 95 -6.51 7.18 2.65
N LEU A 96 -6.89 5.95 2.25
CA LEU A 96 -8.29 5.57 1.99
C LEU A 96 -9.17 5.56 3.25
N SER A 97 -8.55 5.73 4.43
CA SER A 97 -9.28 5.93 5.70
C SER A 97 -9.82 7.35 5.87
N ALA A 98 -9.36 8.31 5.06
CA ALA A 98 -9.91 9.66 5.07
C ALA A 98 -11.38 9.64 4.64
N GLU A 99 -12.20 10.40 5.38
CA GLU A 99 -13.63 10.46 5.16
C GLU A 99 -13.96 10.92 3.72
N GLY A 100 -14.83 10.19 3.04
CA GLY A 100 -15.27 10.50 1.69
C GLY A 100 -14.25 10.24 0.57
N LEU A 101 -12.99 9.88 0.86
CA LEU A 101 -11.97 9.69 -0.18
C LEU A 101 -12.24 8.43 -1.01
N LEU A 102 -12.68 7.36 -0.38
CA LEU A 102 -13.01 6.11 -1.09
C LEU A 102 -14.14 6.32 -2.09
N GLU A 103 -15.20 7.00 -1.65
CA GLU A 103 -16.37 7.38 -2.47
C GLU A 103 -15.97 8.29 -3.64
N GLN A 104 -15.05 9.23 -3.39
CA GLN A 104 -14.50 10.10 -4.44
C GLN A 104 -13.71 9.31 -5.48
N LEU A 105 -12.90 8.33 -5.07
CA LEU A 105 -12.14 7.46 -5.96
C LEU A 105 -13.06 6.57 -6.80
N GLU A 106 -14.10 6.01 -6.20
CA GLU A 106 -15.13 5.24 -6.91
C GLU A 106 -15.88 6.09 -7.93
N ALA A 107 -16.31 7.28 -7.54
CA ALA A 107 -16.98 8.22 -8.45
C ALA A 107 -16.08 8.65 -9.61
N ALA A 108 -14.78 8.93 -9.32
CA ALA A 108 -13.79 9.28 -10.34
C ALA A 108 -13.57 8.13 -11.33
N ALA A 109 -13.42 6.90 -10.83
CA ALA A 109 -13.26 5.71 -11.66
C ALA A 109 -14.49 5.46 -12.55
N ARG A 110 -15.68 5.59 -11.99
CA ARG A 110 -16.96 5.43 -12.70
C ARG A 110 -17.12 6.47 -13.80
N SER A 111 -16.80 7.75 -13.53
CA SER A 111 -16.89 8.81 -14.53
C SER A 111 -15.85 8.65 -15.65
N GLY A 112 -14.67 8.11 -15.34
CA GLY A 112 -13.63 7.82 -16.32
C GLY A 112 -13.81 6.49 -17.06
N GLY A 113 -14.82 5.69 -16.74
CA GLY A 113 -15.04 4.38 -17.37
C GLY A 113 -13.95 3.35 -17.03
N THR A 114 -13.30 3.50 -15.87
CA THR A 114 -12.25 2.59 -15.40
C THR A 114 -12.60 1.97 -14.05
N GLN A 115 -11.79 1.03 -13.58
CA GLN A 115 -11.90 0.46 -12.24
C GLN A 115 -11.25 1.39 -11.20
N GLY A 116 -11.77 1.40 -9.98
CA GLY A 116 -11.14 2.03 -8.83
C GLY A 116 -9.69 1.53 -8.62
N PRO A 117 -8.90 2.23 -7.78
CA PRO A 117 -7.49 1.91 -7.64
C PRO A 117 -7.30 0.49 -7.07
N ARG A 118 -6.43 -0.28 -7.73
CA ARG A 118 -6.00 -1.57 -7.20
C ARG A 118 -5.02 -1.34 -6.06
N VAL A 119 -5.33 -1.86 -4.91
CA VAL A 119 -4.50 -1.72 -3.71
C VAL A 119 -3.31 -2.66 -3.78
N ALA A 120 -2.10 -2.13 -3.65
CA ALA A 120 -0.87 -2.88 -3.49
C ALA A 120 -0.46 -2.87 -2.01
N GLY A 121 -0.45 -4.02 -1.38
CA GLY A 121 -0.12 -4.15 0.04
C GLY A 121 0.52 -5.49 0.39
N ALA A 122 1.09 -5.57 1.59
CA ALA A 122 1.77 -6.76 2.10
C ALA A 122 0.79 -7.90 2.50
N GLY A 123 -0.33 -8.03 1.79
CA GLY A 123 -1.42 -8.91 2.15
C GLY A 123 -1.60 -10.10 1.22
N GLY A 124 -0.88 -11.20 1.42
CA GLY A 124 -1.15 -12.48 0.74
C GLY A 124 -2.58 -13.01 0.98
N ALA A 125 -3.21 -12.60 2.08
CA ALA A 125 -4.58 -12.97 2.45
C ALA A 125 -5.67 -12.20 1.67
N ILE A 126 -5.34 -11.11 0.97
CA ILE A 126 -6.34 -10.17 0.42
C ILE A 126 -7.27 -10.85 -0.59
N GLY A 127 -6.73 -11.72 -1.46
CA GLY A 127 -7.55 -12.45 -2.42
C GLY A 127 -8.53 -13.43 -1.75
N ALA A 128 -8.07 -14.17 -0.74
CA ALA A 128 -8.91 -15.09 0.02
C ALA A 128 -9.98 -14.31 0.82
N LEU A 129 -9.60 -13.19 1.46
CA LEU A 129 -10.51 -12.36 2.24
C LEU A 129 -11.59 -11.73 1.36
N ALA A 130 -11.22 -11.16 0.20
CA ALA A 130 -12.18 -10.58 -0.73
C ALA A 130 -13.16 -11.63 -1.30
N ALA A 131 -12.65 -12.84 -1.62
CA ALA A 131 -13.52 -13.95 -2.06
C ALA A 131 -14.47 -14.40 -0.94
N SER A 132 -13.98 -14.48 0.30
CA SER A 132 -14.80 -14.83 1.47
C SER A 132 -15.90 -13.81 1.74
N GLY A 133 -15.66 -12.55 1.40
CA GLY A 133 -16.63 -11.45 1.53
C GLY A 133 -17.90 -11.65 0.70
N ILE A 134 -17.83 -12.41 -0.41
CA ILE A 134 -18.99 -12.70 -1.27
C ILE A 134 -20.05 -13.51 -0.51
N GLY A 135 -19.62 -14.46 0.31
CA GLY A 135 -20.52 -15.29 1.13
C GLY A 135 -20.95 -14.64 2.45
N GLY A 136 -20.42 -13.48 2.76
CA GLY A 136 -20.63 -12.78 4.03
C GLY A 136 -19.60 -13.14 5.10
N LEU A 137 -18.98 -12.08 5.64
CA LEU A 137 -18.04 -12.14 6.76
C LEU A 137 -18.74 -11.75 8.05
N SER A 138 -18.41 -12.42 9.14
CA SER A 138 -18.87 -12.08 10.49
C SER A 138 -17.78 -11.51 11.37
N VAL A 139 -16.52 -11.90 11.14
CA VAL A 139 -15.35 -11.44 11.89
C VAL A 139 -14.19 -11.20 10.94
N VAL A 140 -13.54 -10.06 11.09
CA VAL A 140 -12.21 -9.79 10.52
C VAL A 140 -11.36 -9.11 11.57
N ARG A 141 -10.22 -9.72 11.91
CA ARG A 141 -9.22 -9.17 12.82
C ARG A 141 -7.88 -9.08 12.14
N TYR A 142 -7.19 -8.01 12.40
CA TYR A 142 -5.81 -7.81 11.97
C TYR A 142 -4.92 -7.53 13.17
N THR A 143 -3.84 -8.29 13.31
CA THR A 143 -2.79 -8.02 14.29
C THR A 143 -1.49 -7.68 13.56
N GLY A 144 -0.99 -6.47 13.81
CA GLY A 144 0.29 -5.99 13.31
C GLY A 144 1.32 -5.97 14.43
N ARG A 145 2.42 -6.74 14.28
CA ARG A 145 3.49 -6.83 15.27
C ARG A 145 4.80 -6.40 14.62
N LYS A 146 5.54 -5.52 15.30
CA LYS A 146 6.83 -5.00 14.83
C LYS A 146 7.77 -4.78 16.01
N PRO A 147 9.10 -4.73 15.76
CA PRO A 147 10.05 -4.34 16.80
C PRO A 147 9.79 -2.92 17.30
N PRO A 148 10.11 -2.61 18.58
CA PRO A 148 9.79 -1.32 19.20
C PRO A 148 10.27 -0.09 18.43
N HIS A 149 11.46 -0.15 17.84
CA HIS A 149 12.02 0.97 17.06
C HIS A 149 11.17 1.37 15.83
N ALA A 150 10.40 0.43 15.27
CA ALA A 150 9.52 0.70 14.13
C ALA A 150 8.30 1.57 14.49
N TRP A 151 8.00 1.72 15.79
CA TRP A 151 6.92 2.54 16.32
C TRP A 151 7.36 3.93 16.78
N LYS A 152 8.66 4.27 16.67
CA LYS A 152 9.17 5.61 17.01
C LYS A 152 8.55 6.68 16.10
N GLY A 153 8.24 7.82 16.70
CA GLY A 153 7.55 8.93 16.04
C GLY A 153 6.05 8.65 15.82
N THR A 154 5.45 7.79 16.63
CA THR A 154 4.02 7.50 16.63
C THR A 154 3.41 7.73 18.02
N PRO A 155 2.06 7.74 18.17
CA PRO A 155 1.40 7.84 19.48
C PRO A 155 1.82 6.76 20.49
N ALA A 156 2.42 5.66 20.08
CA ALA A 156 2.91 4.62 20.97
C ALA A 156 3.91 5.14 22.01
N GLU A 157 4.72 6.15 21.68
CA GLU A 157 5.70 6.76 22.59
C GLU A 157 5.06 7.50 23.77
N GLN A 158 3.78 7.87 23.65
CA GLN A 158 3.03 8.49 24.73
C GLN A 158 2.49 7.46 25.74
N GLY A 159 2.32 6.22 25.29
CA GLY A 159 1.76 5.14 26.10
C GLY A 159 2.81 4.25 26.79
N CYS A 160 4.02 4.14 26.23
CA CYS A 160 5.08 3.32 26.78
C CYS A 160 6.47 3.79 26.33
N ASN A 161 7.49 3.44 27.15
CA ASN A 161 8.88 3.65 26.76
C ASN A 161 9.33 2.51 25.83
N LEU A 162 9.30 2.78 24.51
CA LEU A 162 9.64 1.79 23.49
C LEU A 162 11.06 1.20 23.62
N ASP A 163 12.02 1.99 24.12
CA ASP A 163 13.42 1.54 24.26
C ASP A 163 13.61 0.65 25.49
N ALA A 164 12.67 0.64 26.44
CA ALA A 164 12.75 -0.14 27.68
C ALA A 164 11.85 -1.38 27.66
N LEU A 165 11.20 -1.69 26.55
CA LEU A 165 10.32 -2.85 26.46
C LEU A 165 11.13 -4.15 26.52
N THR A 166 10.76 -5.02 27.46
CA THR A 166 11.33 -6.36 27.64
C THR A 166 10.39 -7.49 27.19
N ALA A 167 9.12 -7.15 26.97
CA ALA A 167 8.06 -8.06 26.52
C ALA A 167 7.15 -7.39 25.49
N GLU A 168 6.36 -8.20 24.80
CA GLU A 168 5.34 -7.68 23.87
C GLU A 168 4.38 -6.75 24.59
N THR A 169 4.08 -5.63 23.95
CA THR A 169 3.18 -4.61 24.49
C THR A 169 2.18 -4.19 23.43
N VAL A 170 0.90 -4.28 23.76
CA VAL A 170 -0.19 -3.75 22.92
C VAL A 170 -0.14 -2.23 22.99
N ILE A 171 0.13 -1.59 21.85
CA ILE A 171 0.21 -0.13 21.74
C ILE A 171 -1.07 0.50 21.19
N PHE A 172 -1.93 -0.33 20.58
CA PHE A 172 -3.23 0.10 20.06
C PHE A 172 -4.17 -1.10 19.92
N GLU A 173 -5.44 -0.89 20.24
CA GLU A 173 -6.54 -1.79 19.93
C GLU A 173 -7.79 -0.95 19.62
N GLY A 174 -8.44 -1.20 18.46
CA GLY A 174 -9.59 -0.43 17.99
C GLY A 174 -9.99 -0.80 16.57
N SER A 175 -10.69 0.10 15.87
CA SER A 175 -11.08 -0.08 14.48
C SER A 175 -9.90 0.17 13.52
N ALA A 176 -10.02 -0.36 12.29
CA ALA A 176 -9.02 -0.09 11.26
C ALA A 176 -8.99 1.40 10.87
N ARG A 177 -10.12 2.11 10.94
CA ARG A 177 -10.19 3.56 10.72
C ARG A 177 -9.33 4.31 11.72
N GLU A 178 -9.46 4.01 13.00
CA GLU A 178 -8.66 4.64 14.05
C GLU A 178 -7.18 4.30 13.91
N ALA A 179 -6.85 3.01 13.64
CA ALA A 179 -5.48 2.57 13.44
C ALA A 179 -4.78 3.32 12.30
N THR A 180 -5.44 3.45 11.14
CA THR A 180 -4.87 4.13 9.97
C THR A 180 -4.73 5.64 10.18
N ARG A 181 -5.63 6.26 10.94
CA ARG A 181 -5.55 7.67 11.32
C ARG A 181 -4.41 7.95 12.29
N LEU A 182 -4.24 7.13 13.32
CA LEU A 182 -3.24 7.31 14.37
C LEU A 182 -1.83 6.85 13.94
N TYR A 183 -1.76 5.83 13.09
CA TYR A 183 -0.50 5.20 12.64
C TYR A 183 -0.39 5.16 11.11
N PRO A 184 -0.50 6.30 10.40
CA PRO A 184 -0.65 6.34 8.94
C PRO A 184 0.51 5.69 8.17
N LYS A 185 1.72 5.68 8.73
CA LYS A 185 2.90 5.04 8.12
C LYS A 185 3.07 3.56 8.49
N ASN A 186 2.30 3.06 9.46
CA ASN A 186 2.48 1.73 10.05
C ASN A 186 1.27 0.81 9.81
N ALA A 187 0.07 1.36 9.56
CA ALA A 187 -1.19 0.62 9.51
C ALA A 187 -1.76 0.44 8.07
N ASN A 188 -0.94 0.63 7.01
CA ASN A 188 -1.38 0.42 5.63
C ASN A 188 -1.95 -0.99 5.39
N VAL A 189 -1.36 -2.03 6.02
CA VAL A 189 -1.85 -3.41 5.90
C VAL A 189 -3.20 -3.56 6.58
N ALA A 190 -3.42 -2.91 7.74
CA ALA A 190 -4.73 -2.89 8.41
C ALA A 190 -5.80 -2.27 7.50
N GLY A 191 -5.49 -1.14 6.84
CA GLY A 191 -6.35 -0.51 5.85
C GLY A 191 -6.68 -1.45 4.68
N THR A 192 -5.66 -2.12 4.13
CA THR A 192 -5.85 -3.07 3.03
C THR A 192 -6.74 -4.25 3.42
N VAL A 193 -6.50 -4.85 4.60
CA VAL A 193 -7.31 -5.95 5.15
C VAL A 193 -8.76 -5.52 5.36
N SER A 194 -8.97 -4.32 5.93
CA SER A 194 -10.32 -3.83 6.18
C SER A 194 -11.12 -3.58 4.89
N LEU A 195 -10.49 -2.99 3.87
CA LEU A 195 -11.14 -2.73 2.58
C LEU A 195 -11.49 -4.02 1.81
N ALA A 196 -10.69 -5.08 2.00
CA ALA A 196 -10.98 -6.40 1.42
C ALA A 196 -11.99 -7.21 2.26
N GLY A 197 -12.24 -6.80 3.49
CA GLY A 197 -13.06 -7.52 4.48
C GLY A 197 -14.36 -6.79 4.85
N LEU A 198 -14.50 -6.46 6.14
CA LEU A 198 -15.70 -5.84 6.73
C LEU A 198 -15.72 -4.30 6.67
N GLY A 199 -14.75 -3.68 6.00
CA GLY A 199 -14.59 -2.23 5.99
C GLY A 199 -13.84 -1.69 7.21
N LEU A 200 -13.56 -0.38 7.16
CA LEU A 200 -12.68 0.29 8.11
C LEU A 200 -13.24 0.32 9.55
N ASP A 201 -14.55 0.35 9.69
CA ASP A 201 -15.20 0.52 11.01
C ASP A 201 -15.48 -0.81 11.71
N HIS A 202 -15.62 -1.91 10.96
CA HIS A 202 -15.97 -3.23 11.49
C HIS A 202 -14.80 -4.22 11.53
N THR A 203 -13.63 -3.84 11.04
CA THR A 203 -12.40 -4.63 11.17
C THR A 203 -11.68 -4.24 12.46
N THR A 204 -11.47 -5.20 13.35
CA THR A 204 -10.70 -5.01 14.58
C THR A 204 -9.21 -5.05 14.27
N VAL A 205 -8.47 -4.09 14.82
CA VAL A 205 -7.02 -3.95 14.65
C VAL A 205 -6.33 -3.95 16.00
N ARG A 206 -5.27 -4.75 16.11
CA ARG A 206 -4.36 -4.77 17.25
C ARG A 206 -2.94 -4.50 16.77
N LEU A 207 -2.27 -3.50 17.35
CA LEU A 207 -0.89 -3.19 17.05
C LEU A 207 -0.01 -3.49 18.27
N ILE A 208 1.12 -4.15 18.05
CA ILE A 208 1.99 -4.67 19.10
C ILE A 208 3.43 -4.23 18.84
N ALA A 209 4.06 -3.63 19.85
CA ALA A 209 5.50 -3.46 19.93
C ALA A 209 6.10 -4.70 20.63
N ASP A 210 6.98 -5.43 19.94
CA ASP A 210 7.52 -6.69 20.43
C ASP A 210 9.05 -6.72 20.26
N PRO A 211 9.83 -6.69 21.36
CA PRO A 211 11.29 -6.78 21.29
C PRO A 211 11.80 -8.15 20.82
N ALA A 212 10.97 -9.19 20.82
CA ALA A 212 11.37 -10.53 20.40
C ALA A 212 11.31 -10.74 18.88
N VAL A 213 10.78 -9.78 18.10
CA VAL A 213 10.72 -9.87 16.63
C VAL A 213 11.69 -8.88 15.97
N ALA A 214 12.28 -9.29 14.85
CA ALA A 214 13.12 -8.42 14.02
C ALA A 214 12.42 -8.00 12.72
N GLU A 215 11.35 -8.72 12.35
CA GLU A 215 10.57 -8.51 11.13
C GLU A 215 9.18 -7.92 11.41
N ASN A 216 8.48 -7.53 10.32
CA ASN A 216 7.08 -7.15 10.40
C ASN A 216 6.20 -8.41 10.36
N VAL A 217 5.47 -8.70 11.43
CA VAL A 217 4.52 -9.82 11.51
C VAL A 217 3.11 -9.30 11.33
N HIS A 218 2.37 -9.89 10.39
CA HIS A 218 0.98 -9.57 10.08
C HIS A 218 0.15 -10.83 10.22
N GLN A 219 -0.85 -10.80 11.10
CA GLN A 219 -1.82 -11.87 11.29
C GLN A 219 -3.19 -11.37 10.86
N VAL A 220 -3.88 -12.15 10.06
CA VAL A 220 -5.25 -11.90 9.59
C VAL A 220 -6.10 -13.10 9.96
N GLU A 221 -7.14 -12.86 10.72
CA GLU A 221 -8.18 -13.84 11.06
C GLU A 221 -9.49 -13.41 10.40
N ALA A 222 -10.17 -14.36 9.76
CA ALA A 222 -11.49 -14.12 9.17
C ALA A 222 -12.43 -15.29 9.41
N GLN A 223 -13.70 -14.98 9.67
CA GLN A 223 -14.79 -15.95 9.84
C GLN A 223 -16.03 -15.48 9.09
N GLY A 224 -16.81 -16.41 8.60
CA GLY A 224 -18.05 -16.12 7.87
C GLY A 224 -18.72 -17.39 7.36
N ALA A 225 -19.64 -17.24 6.41
CA ALA A 225 -20.34 -18.37 5.82
C ALA A 225 -19.42 -19.40 5.12
N PHE A 226 -18.24 -18.97 4.67
CA PHE A 226 -17.22 -19.82 4.06
C PHE A 226 -16.50 -20.75 5.06
N GLY A 227 -16.62 -20.49 6.36
CA GLY A 227 -15.84 -21.09 7.43
C GLY A 227 -14.91 -20.08 8.09
N SER A 228 -13.65 -20.42 8.30
CA SER A 228 -12.66 -19.54 8.88
C SER A 228 -11.27 -19.77 8.29
N PHE A 229 -10.43 -18.75 8.33
CA PHE A 229 -8.99 -18.88 8.13
C PHE A 229 -8.20 -17.99 9.08
N GLU A 230 -6.97 -18.38 9.32
CA GLU A 230 -5.93 -17.58 9.95
C GLU A 230 -4.69 -17.61 9.06
N LEU A 231 -4.11 -16.45 8.79
CA LEU A 231 -2.87 -16.33 8.04
C LEU A 231 -1.89 -15.46 8.80
N THR A 232 -0.70 -15.98 9.06
CA THR A 232 0.42 -15.24 9.62
C THR A 232 1.51 -15.06 8.57
N MET A 233 1.90 -13.82 8.32
CA MET A 233 3.00 -13.45 7.43
C MET A 233 4.12 -12.80 8.23
N ARG A 234 5.35 -13.25 8.01
CA ARG A 234 6.58 -12.67 8.57
C ARG A 234 7.34 -12.01 7.44
N ASN A 235 7.24 -10.69 7.36
CA ASN A 235 7.72 -9.93 6.22
C ASN A 235 9.01 -9.20 6.56
N GLN A 236 10.04 -9.42 5.75
CA GLN A 236 11.28 -8.67 5.86
C GLN A 236 11.02 -7.18 5.56
N PRO A 237 11.58 -6.28 6.34
CA PRO A 237 11.58 -4.86 6.03
C PRO A 237 12.25 -4.57 4.69
N LEU A 238 11.79 -3.56 3.98
CA LEU A 238 12.51 -3.04 2.82
C LEU A 238 13.84 -2.41 3.30
N ALA A 239 14.96 -2.80 2.71
CA ALA A 239 16.30 -2.37 3.16
C ALA A 239 16.44 -0.83 3.24
N ALA A 240 15.85 -0.11 2.26
CA ALA A 240 15.88 1.35 2.22
C ALA A 240 14.81 2.03 3.11
N ASN A 241 13.85 1.27 3.70
CA ASN A 241 12.82 1.79 4.60
C ASN A 241 12.29 0.69 5.53
N PRO A 242 12.85 0.55 6.74
CA PRO A 242 12.45 -0.49 7.70
C PRO A 242 10.97 -0.43 8.13
N LYS A 243 10.28 0.70 7.95
CA LYS A 243 8.86 0.84 8.25
C LYS A 243 7.95 0.18 7.23
N THR A 244 8.48 -0.15 6.03
CA THR A 244 7.76 -0.74 4.91
C THR A 244 8.20 -2.18 4.69
N SER A 245 7.25 -3.08 4.49
CA SER A 245 7.52 -4.47 4.10
C SER A 245 7.95 -4.54 2.62
N ALA A 246 8.97 -5.36 2.31
CA ALA A 246 9.38 -5.64 0.93
C ALA A 246 8.22 -6.23 0.10
N LEU A 247 7.31 -6.99 0.73
CA LEU A 247 6.13 -7.56 0.08
C LEU A 247 5.19 -6.48 -0.52
N THR A 248 5.21 -5.25 0.00
CA THR A 248 4.44 -4.12 -0.59
C THR A 248 4.93 -3.83 -2.00
N VAL A 249 6.24 -3.79 -2.22
CA VAL A 249 6.83 -3.58 -3.56
C VAL A 249 6.49 -4.76 -4.46
N TYR A 250 6.68 -5.99 -3.98
CA TYR A 250 6.39 -7.19 -4.75
C TYR A 250 4.92 -7.29 -5.16
N SER A 251 3.99 -6.87 -4.32
CA SER A 251 2.57 -6.85 -4.66
C SER A 251 2.23 -5.82 -5.74
N ALA A 252 2.89 -4.66 -5.72
CA ALA A 252 2.74 -3.65 -6.79
C ALA A 252 3.31 -4.17 -8.12
N VAL A 253 4.50 -4.77 -8.10
CA VAL A 253 5.10 -5.41 -9.28
C VAL A 253 4.25 -6.55 -9.81
N ARG A 254 3.72 -7.41 -8.92
CA ARG A 254 2.77 -8.47 -9.32
C ARG A 254 1.53 -7.89 -10.00
N ALA A 255 0.97 -6.82 -9.46
CA ALA A 255 -0.19 -6.16 -10.06
C ALA A 255 0.12 -5.55 -11.43
N LEU A 256 1.33 -5.03 -11.64
CA LEU A 256 1.84 -4.55 -12.94
C LEU A 256 2.00 -5.70 -13.93
N ARG A 257 2.75 -6.73 -13.55
CA ARG A 257 3.01 -7.90 -14.40
C ARG A 257 1.73 -8.62 -14.81
N GLY A 258 0.75 -8.70 -13.90
CA GLY A 258 -0.56 -9.26 -14.18
C GLY A 258 -1.39 -8.51 -15.24
N ARG A 259 -0.98 -7.29 -15.64
CA ARG A 259 -1.61 -6.54 -16.75
C ARG A 259 -1.08 -6.91 -18.12
N VAL A 260 0.12 -7.46 -18.19
CA VAL A 260 0.81 -7.79 -19.45
C VAL A 260 1.13 -9.27 -19.58
N ALA A 261 1.00 -10.04 -18.51
CA ALA A 261 1.24 -11.47 -18.52
C ALA A 261 0.16 -12.21 -19.31
N PRO A 262 0.54 -13.24 -20.12
CA PRO A 262 -0.44 -14.07 -20.85
C PRO A 262 -1.24 -14.98 -19.91
N LEU A 263 -0.73 -15.26 -18.71
CA LEU A 263 -1.40 -16.03 -17.67
C LEU A 263 -1.37 -15.26 -16.37
N VAL A 264 -2.52 -15.09 -15.74
CA VAL A 264 -2.67 -14.42 -14.44
C VAL A 264 -3.11 -15.45 -13.40
N ILE A 265 -2.34 -15.56 -12.32
CA ILE A 265 -2.60 -16.46 -11.18
C ILE A 265 -2.83 -15.61 -9.92
#